data_0a79884792267f17994b9e2fb7638ad4
#
_entry.id   0a79884792267f17994b9e2fb7638ad4
#
_cell.length_a   1.000
_cell.length_b   1.000
_cell.length_c   1.000
_cell.angle_alpha   90.00
_cell.angle_beta   90.00
_cell.angle_gamma   90.00
#
_symmetry.space_group_name_H-M   'P 1'
#
loop_
_entity.id
_entity.type
_entity.pdbx_description
1 polymer ?
#
loop_
_entity_poly.entity_id
_entity_poly.type
_entity_poly.pdbx_seq_one_letter_code
_entity_poly.pdbx_strand_id
1 'polypeptide(L)'
;MPRPVVTPTPAPMPPALDSISISYETSAASNIAIDVTAGPTGAPAGFTIQWMTLADYVALGNQWPVTSEVPNGTAPSFCKAHFVPSASSGCASYGLRSGQRVTITIGDDNLYDSCAVSSPCSGTPLLCNMAYVFRAFALNTAGQMMVSQTITGATMPCVGGSSCTYSQGYWRNHPDAWPVTSLSLGTVTYQAAELMAILDDPARGNGLVILVHQLIAAKLNIANGADPSAVQQAITNADNMIGVLVTPPIGDGYLPPAQTGDLTETLTEYNEGTIGPGHCND
;
A
#
# COMPACT_ATOMS: atom_id res chain seq x y z
N MET A 1 -0.01 -56.39 -36.75
CA MET A 1 0.84 -55.74 -35.71
C MET A 1 0.02 -54.66 -35.07
N PRO A 2 -0.20 -54.68 -33.77
CA PRO A 2 -0.93 -53.61 -33.08
C PRO A 2 -0.05 -52.37 -32.99
N ARG A 3 -0.61 -51.17 -33.21
CA ARG A 3 0.08 -49.88 -33.06
C ARG A 3 0.46 -49.69 -31.58
N PRO A 4 1.66 -49.15 -31.31
CA PRO A 4 2.03 -48.82 -29.95
C PRO A 4 1.09 -47.71 -29.41
N VAL A 5 0.57 -47.94 -28.21
CA VAL A 5 -0.21 -46.96 -27.44
C VAL A 5 0.79 -45.97 -26.91
N VAL A 6 0.78 -44.74 -27.46
CA VAL A 6 1.55 -43.62 -26.93
C VAL A 6 0.77 -43.10 -25.71
N THR A 7 1.26 -43.39 -24.52
CA THR A 7 0.80 -42.77 -23.30
C THR A 7 1.13 -41.27 -23.36
N PRO A 8 0.13 -40.37 -23.17
CA PRO A 8 0.43 -38.95 -23.17
C PRO A 8 1.34 -38.61 -21.98
N THR A 9 2.42 -37.89 -22.26
CA THR A 9 3.29 -37.35 -21.22
C THR A 9 2.44 -36.42 -20.31
N PRO A 10 2.47 -36.57 -18.99
CA PRO A 10 1.77 -35.64 -18.09
C PRO A 10 2.18 -34.22 -18.38
N ALA A 11 1.18 -33.31 -18.42
CA ALA A 11 1.49 -31.87 -18.56
C ALA A 11 2.39 -31.44 -17.39
N PRO A 12 3.38 -30.57 -17.64
CA PRO A 12 4.25 -30.07 -16.57
C PRO A 12 3.40 -29.41 -15.49
N MET A 13 3.66 -29.77 -14.24
CA MET A 13 2.99 -29.17 -13.08
C MET A 13 3.29 -27.66 -13.06
N PRO A 14 2.28 -26.81 -12.87
CA PRO A 14 2.52 -25.36 -12.82
C PRO A 14 3.48 -24.99 -11.68
N PRO A 15 4.29 -23.95 -11.84
CA PRO A 15 5.14 -23.45 -10.78
C PRO A 15 4.31 -23.08 -9.56
N ALA A 16 4.78 -23.42 -8.38
CA ALA A 16 4.12 -23.17 -7.11
C ALA A 16 5.10 -22.56 -6.11
N LEU A 17 4.56 -21.75 -5.19
CA LEU A 17 5.28 -21.29 -4.01
C LEU A 17 4.96 -22.24 -2.84
N ASP A 18 5.99 -22.72 -2.16
CA ASP A 18 5.82 -23.58 -0.99
C ASP A 18 5.38 -22.78 0.24
N SER A 19 5.98 -21.59 0.43
CA SER A 19 5.73 -20.77 1.61
C SER A 19 6.03 -19.30 1.36
N ILE A 20 5.39 -18.46 2.19
CA ILE A 20 5.77 -17.08 2.40
C ILE A 20 5.93 -16.90 3.90
N SER A 21 7.04 -16.31 4.33
CA SER A 21 7.28 -15.94 5.71
C SER A 21 7.73 -14.49 5.81
N ILE A 22 7.52 -13.88 6.96
CA ILE A 22 7.94 -12.51 7.22
C ILE A 22 9.22 -12.55 8.05
N SER A 23 10.25 -11.84 7.59
CA SER A 23 11.48 -11.64 8.34
C SER A 23 11.36 -10.37 9.18
N TYR A 24 11.10 -10.54 10.46
CA TYR A 24 11.05 -9.41 11.39
C TYR A 24 12.43 -8.84 11.73
N GLU A 25 13.47 -9.56 11.44
CA GLU A 25 14.85 -9.10 11.71
C GLU A 25 15.24 -7.90 10.84
N THR A 26 14.65 -7.82 9.66
CA THR A 26 14.92 -6.75 8.69
C THR A 26 13.74 -5.78 8.52
N SER A 27 12.65 -5.97 9.26
CA SER A 27 11.52 -5.05 9.22
C SER A 27 11.85 -3.74 9.92
N ALA A 28 11.30 -2.65 9.40
CA ALA A 28 11.42 -1.32 9.94
C ALA A 28 10.02 -0.67 10.11
N ALA A 29 9.98 0.58 10.47
CA ALA A 29 8.73 1.32 10.63
C ALA A 29 7.97 1.47 9.30
N SER A 30 8.67 1.52 8.17
CA SER A 30 8.09 1.78 6.84
C SER A 30 8.16 0.59 5.87
N ASN A 31 8.70 -0.54 6.29
CA ASN A 31 8.85 -1.71 5.42
C ASN A 31 8.77 -3.04 6.17
N ILE A 32 8.49 -4.10 5.41
CA ILE A 32 8.48 -5.49 5.89
C ILE A 32 9.24 -6.34 4.88
N ALA A 33 10.22 -7.10 5.36
CA ALA A 33 10.89 -8.12 4.57
C ALA A 33 10.07 -9.41 4.54
N ILE A 34 9.92 -9.99 3.36
CA ILE A 34 9.17 -11.21 3.09
C ILE A 34 10.09 -12.22 2.43
N ASP A 35 10.17 -13.40 3.01
CA ASP A 35 10.81 -14.53 2.38
C ASP A 35 9.83 -15.25 1.45
N VAL A 36 10.25 -15.43 0.22
CA VAL A 36 9.50 -16.16 -0.81
C VAL A 36 10.28 -17.41 -1.17
N THR A 37 9.68 -18.57 -0.97
CA THR A 37 10.29 -19.87 -1.31
C THR A 37 9.48 -20.53 -2.41
N ALA A 38 10.15 -20.90 -3.49
CA ALA A 38 9.54 -21.58 -4.63
C ALA A 38 9.31 -23.07 -4.33
N GLY A 39 8.15 -23.58 -4.72
CA GLY A 39 7.79 -24.99 -4.61
C GLY A 39 8.60 -25.93 -5.51
N PRO A 40 8.19 -27.23 -5.57
CA PRO A 40 8.95 -28.27 -6.26
C PRO A 40 9.20 -28.02 -7.76
N THR A 41 8.33 -27.24 -8.40
CA THR A 41 8.44 -26.89 -9.82
C THR A 41 9.18 -25.59 -10.07
N GLY A 42 9.51 -24.85 -9.00
CA GLY A 42 10.05 -23.50 -9.09
C GLY A 42 9.03 -22.45 -9.50
N ALA A 43 9.49 -21.24 -9.70
CA ALA A 43 8.76 -20.11 -10.27
C ALA A 43 9.64 -19.41 -11.34
N PRO A 44 9.95 -20.10 -12.46
CA PRO A 44 10.93 -19.60 -13.45
C PRO A 44 10.44 -18.35 -14.19
N ALA A 45 9.13 -18.11 -14.26
CA ALA A 45 8.55 -16.90 -14.85
C ALA A 45 8.40 -15.75 -13.82
N GLY A 46 8.87 -15.96 -12.59
CA GLY A 46 8.75 -15.00 -11.49
C GLY A 46 7.50 -15.20 -10.63
N PHE A 47 7.20 -14.20 -9.82
CA PHE A 47 6.08 -14.23 -8.89
C PHE A 47 5.50 -12.83 -8.69
N THR A 48 4.30 -12.79 -8.11
CA THR A 48 3.62 -11.55 -7.74
C THR A 48 3.33 -11.59 -6.24
N ILE A 49 3.60 -10.50 -5.55
CA ILE A 49 3.13 -10.28 -4.18
C ILE A 49 1.98 -9.28 -4.19
N GLN A 50 0.96 -9.53 -3.39
CA GLN A 50 -0.12 -8.59 -3.10
C GLN A 50 -0.17 -8.34 -1.59
N TRP A 51 -0.49 -7.11 -1.21
CA TRP A 51 -0.66 -6.72 0.19
C TRP A 51 -1.73 -5.65 0.37
N MET A 52 -2.31 -5.61 1.55
CA MET A 52 -3.21 -4.58 2.04
C MET A 52 -3.12 -4.51 3.56
N THR A 53 -3.73 -3.51 4.17
CA THR A 53 -3.83 -3.48 5.63
C THR A 53 -4.68 -4.65 6.14
N LEU A 54 -4.39 -5.12 7.36
CA LEU A 54 -5.22 -6.14 7.99
C LEU A 54 -6.66 -5.62 8.20
N ALA A 55 -6.82 -4.31 8.48
CA ALA A 55 -8.14 -3.70 8.66
C ALA A 55 -8.99 -3.80 7.39
N ASP A 56 -8.43 -3.47 6.21
CA ASP A 56 -9.13 -3.60 4.93
C ASP A 56 -9.48 -5.05 4.62
N TYR A 57 -8.55 -5.97 4.90
CA TYR A 57 -8.80 -7.41 4.70
C TYR A 57 -9.95 -7.93 5.58
N VAL A 58 -10.02 -7.51 6.84
CA VAL A 58 -11.12 -7.84 7.75
C VAL A 58 -12.43 -7.21 7.29
N ALA A 59 -12.41 -5.96 6.83
CA ALA A 59 -13.58 -5.27 6.29
C ALA A 59 -14.16 -5.97 5.05
N LEU A 60 -13.32 -6.68 4.28
CA LEU A 60 -13.72 -7.55 3.17
C LEU A 60 -14.19 -8.96 3.59
N GLY A 61 -14.39 -9.20 4.89
CA GLY A 61 -14.77 -10.52 5.40
C GLY A 61 -13.64 -11.55 5.33
N ASN A 62 -12.39 -11.13 5.47
CA ASN A 62 -11.17 -11.93 5.35
C ASN A 62 -11.01 -12.58 3.95
N GLN A 63 -11.39 -11.83 2.93
CA GLN A 63 -11.25 -12.25 1.53
C GLN A 63 -10.46 -11.23 0.72
N TRP A 64 -9.70 -11.73 -0.23
CA TRP A 64 -9.02 -10.89 -1.19
C TRP A 64 -9.98 -10.48 -2.31
N PRO A 65 -9.95 -9.21 -2.77
CA PRO A 65 -10.75 -8.79 -3.90
C PRO A 65 -10.44 -9.63 -5.15
N VAL A 66 -11.46 -10.00 -5.89
CA VAL A 66 -11.30 -10.64 -7.19
C VAL A 66 -11.10 -9.53 -8.22
N THR A 67 -9.97 -9.53 -8.90
CA THR A 67 -9.54 -8.43 -9.79
C THR A 67 -10.48 -8.16 -10.97
N SER A 68 -11.42 -9.05 -11.27
CA SER A 68 -12.42 -8.92 -12.35
C SER A 68 -13.78 -8.41 -11.89
N GLU A 69 -14.03 -8.30 -10.58
CA GLU A 69 -15.37 -8.02 -10.03
C GLU A 69 -15.45 -6.75 -9.18
N VAL A 70 -14.46 -5.85 -9.30
CA VAL A 70 -14.51 -4.59 -8.59
C VAL A 70 -15.49 -3.67 -9.32
N PRO A 71 -16.71 -3.45 -8.79
CA PRO A 71 -17.58 -2.42 -9.32
C PRO A 71 -16.88 -1.06 -9.18
N ASN A 72 -16.98 -0.22 -10.20
CA ASN A 72 -16.45 1.13 -10.18
C ASN A 72 -16.69 1.81 -8.83
N GLY A 73 -15.62 2.09 -8.09
CA GLY A 73 -15.59 3.09 -7.02
C GLY A 73 -15.55 2.62 -5.58
N THR A 74 -15.46 1.33 -5.24
CA THR A 74 -15.53 0.86 -3.83
C THR A 74 -14.62 -0.29 -3.44
N ALA A 75 -13.61 -0.64 -4.23
CA ALA A 75 -12.66 -1.64 -3.77
C ALA A 75 -11.62 -1.01 -2.84
N PRO A 76 -11.37 -1.62 -1.67
CA PRO A 76 -10.16 -1.29 -0.92
C PRO A 76 -8.97 -1.48 -1.84
N SER A 77 -8.13 -0.46 -1.90
CA SER A 77 -6.93 -0.48 -2.71
C SER A 77 -5.96 -1.48 -2.09
N PHE A 78 -5.71 -2.58 -2.79
CA PHE A 78 -4.59 -3.44 -2.45
C PHE A 78 -3.42 -3.15 -3.39
N CYS A 79 -2.23 -3.25 -2.86
CA CYS A 79 -1.01 -3.10 -3.62
C CYS A 79 -0.56 -4.43 -4.21
N LYS A 80 0.14 -4.38 -5.33
CA LYS A 80 0.77 -5.55 -5.95
C LYS A 80 2.11 -5.19 -6.56
N ALA A 81 3.05 -6.12 -6.52
CA ALA A 81 4.33 -6.02 -7.20
C ALA A 81 4.62 -7.30 -7.97
N HIS A 82 5.10 -7.16 -9.20
CA HIS A 82 5.52 -8.26 -10.06
C HIS A 82 7.04 -8.35 -10.06
N PHE A 83 7.55 -9.51 -9.68
CA PHE A 83 8.97 -9.84 -9.63
C PHE A 83 9.26 -10.82 -10.76
N VAL A 84 9.98 -10.38 -11.78
CA VAL A 84 10.19 -11.14 -13.02
C VAL A 84 11.66 -11.48 -13.23
N PRO A 85 11.95 -12.51 -14.04
CA PRO A 85 13.33 -12.79 -14.46
C PRO A 85 13.94 -11.59 -15.18
N SER A 86 15.20 -11.28 -14.88
CA SER A 86 15.97 -10.30 -15.63
C SER A 86 17.28 -10.93 -16.12
N ALA A 87 17.63 -10.67 -17.36
CA ALA A 87 18.91 -11.03 -17.94
C ALA A 87 19.92 -9.87 -17.97
N SER A 88 19.48 -8.66 -17.56
CA SER A 88 20.31 -7.47 -17.59
C SER A 88 21.33 -7.48 -16.44
N SER A 89 22.57 -7.18 -16.74
CA SER A 89 23.62 -7.06 -15.72
C SER A 89 23.29 -5.86 -14.80
N GLY A 90 23.37 -6.09 -13.50
CA GLY A 90 23.04 -5.09 -12.49
C GLY A 90 21.58 -5.12 -12.00
N CYS A 91 20.72 -5.96 -12.61
CA CYS A 91 19.35 -6.17 -12.15
C CYS A 91 19.24 -7.50 -11.41
N ALA A 92 18.47 -7.53 -10.32
CA ALA A 92 18.11 -8.79 -9.69
C ALA A 92 17.20 -9.63 -10.62
N SER A 93 17.35 -10.94 -10.55
CA SER A 93 16.49 -11.87 -11.30
C SER A 93 15.66 -12.70 -10.34
N TYR A 94 14.35 -12.63 -10.50
CA TYR A 94 13.37 -13.29 -9.62
C TYR A 94 12.76 -14.55 -10.25
N GLY A 95 13.40 -15.12 -11.27
CA GLY A 95 13.07 -16.46 -11.77
C GLY A 95 13.62 -17.52 -10.80
N LEU A 96 12.76 -18.11 -9.97
CA LEU A 96 13.18 -19.00 -8.89
C LEU A 96 13.22 -20.47 -9.37
N ARG A 97 14.29 -21.19 -9.02
CA ARG A 97 14.39 -22.65 -9.16
C ARG A 97 13.62 -23.35 -8.03
N SER A 98 13.37 -24.66 -8.21
CA SER A 98 12.78 -25.50 -7.17
C SER A 98 13.51 -25.34 -5.83
N GLY A 99 12.74 -25.04 -4.77
CA GLY A 99 13.23 -24.84 -3.41
C GLY A 99 14.08 -23.57 -3.20
N GLN A 100 14.26 -22.75 -4.22
CA GLN A 100 15.00 -21.48 -4.07
C GLN A 100 14.19 -20.48 -3.25
N ARG A 101 14.89 -19.79 -2.34
CA ARG A 101 14.36 -18.73 -1.51
C ARG A 101 14.95 -17.39 -1.92
N VAL A 102 14.16 -16.35 -1.81
CA VAL A 102 14.56 -14.95 -1.95
C VAL A 102 13.85 -14.12 -0.89
N THR A 103 14.57 -13.18 -0.30
CA THR A 103 14.00 -12.16 0.59
C THR A 103 13.74 -10.90 -0.23
N ILE A 104 12.55 -10.36 -0.12
CA ILE A 104 12.15 -9.09 -0.75
C ILE A 104 11.66 -8.13 0.33
N THR A 105 11.84 -6.84 0.11
CA THR A 105 11.36 -5.79 1.02
C THR A 105 10.17 -5.09 0.38
N ILE A 106 9.06 -5.01 1.11
CA ILE A 106 7.84 -4.31 0.73
C ILE A 106 7.76 -3.00 1.51
N GLY A 107 7.46 -1.90 0.83
CA GLY A 107 7.15 -0.62 1.45
C GLY A 107 8.30 0.38 1.51
N ASP A 108 9.47 0.04 0.99
CA ASP A 108 10.62 0.94 0.91
C ASP A 108 11.04 1.13 -0.56
N ASP A 109 11.91 2.11 -0.85
CA ASP A 109 12.47 2.36 -2.18
C ASP A 109 13.14 1.11 -2.77
N ASN A 110 13.57 0.17 -1.92
CA ASN A 110 14.13 -1.12 -2.31
C ASN A 110 13.15 -2.05 -3.05
N LEU A 111 11.86 -1.77 -3.05
CA LEU A 111 10.91 -2.48 -3.91
C LEU A 111 11.18 -2.20 -5.39
N TYR A 112 11.92 -1.16 -5.70
CA TYR A 112 12.10 -0.66 -7.05
C TYR A 112 13.39 -1.16 -7.68
N ASP A 113 13.34 -2.36 -8.25
CA ASP A 113 14.27 -2.80 -9.27
C ASP A 113 13.58 -2.62 -10.64
N SER A 114 13.84 -1.48 -11.29
CA SER A 114 13.17 -1.09 -12.54
C SER A 114 13.39 -2.09 -13.70
N CYS A 115 14.32 -3.02 -13.55
CA CYS A 115 14.61 -4.05 -14.53
C CYS A 115 13.79 -5.34 -14.33
N ALA A 116 13.41 -5.62 -13.10
CA ALA A 116 12.85 -6.92 -12.71
C ALA A 116 11.60 -6.80 -11.82
N VAL A 117 11.29 -5.61 -11.32
CA VAL A 117 10.11 -5.36 -10.49
C VAL A 117 9.25 -4.27 -11.09
N SER A 118 7.95 -4.48 -11.12
CA SER A 118 6.96 -3.45 -11.47
C SER A 118 5.86 -3.39 -10.43
N SER A 119 5.50 -2.20 -9.97
CA SER A 119 4.45 -1.99 -8.99
C SER A 119 3.78 -0.64 -9.15
N PRO A 120 2.43 -0.56 -9.13
CA PRO A 120 1.73 0.72 -9.06
C PRO A 120 1.88 1.39 -7.68
N CYS A 121 2.33 0.65 -6.66
CA CYS A 121 2.54 1.14 -5.29
C CYS A 121 4.03 1.40 -4.97
N SER A 122 4.89 1.45 -5.99
CA SER A 122 6.31 1.77 -5.78
C SER A 122 6.47 3.19 -5.22
N GLY A 123 7.40 3.35 -4.27
CA GLY A 123 7.64 4.62 -3.60
C GLY A 123 6.62 4.98 -2.51
N THR A 124 5.68 4.07 -2.18
CA THR A 124 4.76 4.27 -1.07
C THR A 124 5.23 3.43 0.12
N PRO A 125 5.80 4.02 1.17
CA PRO A 125 6.20 3.29 2.37
C PRO A 125 4.98 2.67 3.06
N LEU A 126 5.19 1.55 3.77
CA LEU A 126 4.18 1.04 4.68
C LEU A 126 4.08 1.99 5.88
N LEU A 127 2.88 2.09 6.44
CA LEU A 127 2.67 2.85 7.67
C LEU A 127 3.30 2.12 8.85
N CYS A 128 3.93 2.85 9.77
CA CYS A 128 4.47 2.28 10.99
C CYS A 128 3.35 1.81 11.94
N ASN A 129 3.69 0.90 12.86
CA ASN A 129 2.76 0.30 13.84
C ASN A 129 1.47 -0.25 13.20
N MET A 130 1.57 -0.78 11.99
CA MET A 130 0.43 -1.23 11.19
C MET A 130 0.55 -2.70 10.82
N ALA A 131 -0.55 -3.44 10.97
CA ALA A 131 -0.63 -4.82 10.52
C ALA A 131 -1.07 -4.89 9.05
N TYR A 132 -0.39 -5.74 8.29
CA TYR A 132 -0.65 -6.02 6.88
C TYR A 132 -0.88 -7.49 6.64
N VAL A 133 -1.61 -7.82 5.59
CA VAL A 133 -1.72 -9.17 5.04
C VAL A 133 -1.03 -9.23 3.69
N PHE A 134 -0.41 -10.37 3.43
CA PHE A 134 0.33 -10.65 2.19
C PHE A 134 -0.09 -11.98 1.60
N ARG A 135 -0.10 -12.06 0.28
CA ARG A 135 -0.14 -13.32 -0.47
C ARG A 135 0.74 -13.26 -1.69
N ALA A 136 1.18 -14.41 -2.17
CA ALA A 136 2.00 -14.52 -3.37
C ALA A 136 1.34 -15.41 -4.42
N PHE A 137 1.71 -15.18 -5.67
CA PHE A 137 1.35 -15.99 -6.82
C PHE A 137 2.59 -16.36 -7.59
N ALA A 138 2.78 -17.64 -7.90
CA ALA A 138 3.77 -18.04 -8.90
C ALA A 138 3.20 -17.77 -10.29
N LEU A 139 4.03 -17.18 -11.16
CA LEU A 139 3.72 -16.98 -12.56
C LEU A 139 4.16 -18.21 -13.35
N ASN A 140 3.31 -18.71 -14.24
CA ASN A 140 3.72 -19.71 -15.23
C ASN A 140 3.57 -19.17 -16.66
N THR A 141 4.24 -19.81 -17.59
CA THR A 141 4.20 -19.44 -19.02
C THR A 141 2.83 -19.62 -19.67
N ALA A 142 1.91 -20.34 -19.03
CA ALA A 142 0.53 -20.57 -19.49
C ALA A 142 -0.49 -19.60 -18.87
N GLY A 143 -0.05 -18.63 -18.04
CA GLY A 143 -0.92 -17.67 -17.38
C GLY A 143 -1.73 -18.25 -16.21
N GLN A 144 -1.45 -19.49 -15.78
CA GLN A 144 -2.05 -20.07 -14.59
C GLN A 144 -1.32 -19.57 -13.35
N MET A 145 -2.07 -19.26 -12.30
CA MET A 145 -1.53 -18.76 -11.03
C MET A 145 -1.78 -19.77 -9.91
N MET A 146 -0.72 -20.09 -9.18
CA MET A 146 -0.83 -20.80 -7.89
C MET A 146 -0.72 -19.79 -6.77
N VAL A 147 -1.70 -19.79 -5.87
CA VAL A 147 -1.80 -18.82 -4.77
C VAL A 147 -1.20 -19.42 -3.51
N SER A 148 -0.35 -18.67 -2.82
CA SER A 148 0.15 -19.03 -1.50
C SER A 148 -0.94 -18.88 -0.42
N GLN A 149 -0.62 -19.33 0.77
CA GLN A 149 -1.38 -18.95 1.97
C GLN A 149 -1.27 -17.43 2.20
N THR A 150 -2.32 -16.87 2.79
CA THR A 150 -2.26 -15.48 3.30
C THR A 150 -1.49 -15.50 4.63
N ILE A 151 -0.53 -14.60 4.76
CA ILE A 151 0.21 -14.39 6.01
C ILE A 151 -0.02 -12.96 6.52
N THR A 152 0.16 -12.79 7.81
CA THR A 152 0.07 -11.47 8.47
C THR A 152 1.44 -11.06 8.97
N GLY A 153 1.76 -9.79 8.83
CA GLY A 153 2.93 -9.15 9.41
C GLY A 153 2.63 -7.74 9.87
N ALA A 154 3.49 -7.18 10.68
CA ALA A 154 3.35 -5.82 11.15
C ALA A 154 4.65 -5.06 10.97
N THR A 155 4.54 -3.79 10.63
CA THR A 155 5.66 -2.85 10.71
C THR A 155 6.02 -2.59 12.17
N MET A 156 7.26 -2.18 12.40
CA MET A 156 7.70 -1.80 13.73
C MET A 156 6.94 -0.54 14.21
N PRO A 157 6.91 -0.30 15.54
CA PRO A 157 6.41 0.95 16.07
C PRO A 157 7.10 2.15 15.42
N CYS A 158 6.39 3.26 15.34
CA CYS A 158 6.92 4.50 14.78
C CYS A 158 8.13 4.95 15.60
N VAL A 159 9.30 5.09 14.97
CA VAL A 159 10.55 5.42 15.65
C VAL A 159 10.87 6.88 15.38
N GLY A 160 10.99 7.66 16.45
CA GLY A 160 11.52 9.03 16.39
C GLY A 160 10.50 10.11 16.02
N GLY A 161 9.23 9.77 15.86
CA GLY A 161 8.16 10.74 15.68
C GLY A 161 7.56 11.16 17.03
N SER A 162 6.88 12.28 17.01
CA SER A 162 6.03 12.73 18.12
C SER A 162 4.93 11.70 18.36
N SER A 163 4.77 11.21 19.59
CA SER A 163 3.63 10.36 19.96
C SER A 163 2.30 11.14 20.02
N CYS A 164 2.23 12.31 19.41
CA CYS A 164 1.12 13.23 19.43
C CYS A 164 0.87 13.80 18.02
N THR A 165 -0.27 14.43 17.82
CA THR A 165 -0.69 15.00 16.54
C THR A 165 -0.62 16.53 16.56
N TYR A 166 -0.41 17.11 15.40
CA TYR A 166 -0.53 18.55 15.15
C TYR A 166 -1.78 18.83 14.30
N SER A 167 -2.38 20.00 14.53
CA SER A 167 -3.52 20.45 13.74
C SER A 167 -3.17 20.72 12.27
N GLN A 168 -4.19 20.81 11.44
CA GLN A 168 -4.05 21.26 10.05
C GLN A 168 -3.41 22.65 9.96
N GLY A 169 -3.77 23.54 10.90
CA GLY A 169 -3.18 24.88 10.98
C GLY A 169 -1.70 24.89 11.28
N TYR A 170 -1.23 24.00 12.15
CA TYR A 170 0.20 23.83 12.40
C TYR A 170 0.94 23.44 11.12
N TRP A 171 0.53 22.38 10.45
CA TRP A 171 1.20 21.90 9.24
C TRP A 171 1.22 22.94 8.11
N ARG A 172 0.15 23.70 7.96
CA ARG A 172 0.08 24.80 7.01
C ARG A 172 1.10 25.90 7.32
N ASN A 173 1.33 26.20 8.60
CA ASN A 173 2.23 27.29 9.01
C ASN A 173 3.70 26.85 9.18
N HIS A 174 3.98 25.55 9.17
CA HIS A 174 5.32 24.99 9.39
C HIS A 174 5.74 24.04 8.26
N PRO A 175 5.84 24.53 7.01
CA PRO A 175 6.21 23.66 5.88
C PRO A 175 7.62 23.07 6.02
N ASP A 176 8.52 23.74 6.71
CA ASP A 176 9.89 23.27 6.97
C ASP A 176 9.92 22.07 7.93
N ALA A 177 8.85 21.82 8.66
CA ALA A 177 8.71 20.68 9.58
C ALA A 177 8.10 19.43 8.91
N TRP A 178 7.75 19.49 7.61
CA TRP A 178 7.12 18.37 6.93
C TRP A 178 8.07 17.17 6.82
N PRO A 179 7.63 15.99 7.28
CA PRO A 179 8.48 14.79 7.28
C PRO A 179 8.63 14.14 5.89
N VAL A 180 7.81 14.58 4.92
CA VAL A 180 7.78 14.03 3.55
C VAL A 180 7.72 15.15 2.51
N THR A 181 8.15 14.85 1.29
CA THR A 181 8.15 15.79 0.15
C THR A 181 6.95 15.62 -0.78
N SER A 182 6.16 14.56 -0.59
CA SER A 182 4.95 14.29 -1.38
C SER A 182 3.97 13.43 -0.58
N LEU A 183 2.68 13.52 -0.92
CA LEU A 183 1.61 12.65 -0.42
C LEU A 183 0.66 12.29 -1.56
N SER A 184 0.09 11.08 -1.48
CA SER A 184 -1.03 10.69 -2.33
C SER A 184 -2.35 11.03 -1.64
N LEU A 185 -3.28 11.61 -2.39
CA LEU A 185 -4.67 11.90 -1.99
C LEU A 185 -5.56 11.19 -3.00
N GLY A 186 -6.23 10.14 -2.58
CA GLY A 186 -6.80 9.17 -3.50
C GLY A 186 -5.71 8.47 -4.31
N THR A 187 -5.84 8.48 -5.64
CA THR A 187 -4.85 7.90 -6.56
C THR A 187 -3.87 8.94 -7.14
N VAL A 188 -4.01 10.20 -6.76
CA VAL A 188 -3.18 11.30 -7.28
C VAL A 188 -2.08 11.64 -6.27
N THR A 189 -0.83 11.68 -6.71
CA THR A 189 0.31 12.09 -5.87
C THR A 189 0.61 13.56 -6.10
N TYR A 190 0.74 14.31 -5.02
CA TYR A 190 1.04 15.75 -4.99
C TYR A 190 2.39 15.98 -4.33
N GLN A 191 3.19 16.89 -4.90
CA GLN A 191 4.42 17.36 -4.28
C GLN A 191 4.13 18.37 -3.16
N ALA A 192 5.08 18.59 -2.25
CA ALA A 192 4.92 19.50 -1.12
C ALA A 192 4.40 20.89 -1.51
N ALA A 193 4.88 21.45 -2.61
CA ALA A 193 4.41 22.76 -3.09
C ALA A 193 2.93 22.75 -3.52
N GLU A 194 2.46 21.66 -4.12
CA GLU A 194 1.05 21.49 -4.52
C GLU A 194 0.18 21.26 -3.29
N LEU A 195 0.65 20.47 -2.32
CA LEU A 195 -0.05 20.25 -1.05
C LEU A 195 -0.19 21.54 -0.24
N MET A 196 0.84 22.40 -0.25
CA MET A 196 0.76 23.73 0.35
C MET A 196 -0.26 24.62 -0.37
N ALA A 197 -0.28 24.63 -1.71
CA ALA A 197 -1.27 25.38 -2.46
C ALA A 197 -2.70 24.90 -2.15
N ILE A 198 -2.90 23.59 -1.95
CA ILE A 198 -4.17 23.02 -1.54
C ILE A 198 -4.56 23.48 -0.12
N LEU A 199 -3.62 23.44 0.85
CA LEU A 199 -3.88 23.89 2.23
C LEU A 199 -4.17 25.39 2.32
N ASP A 200 -3.67 26.19 1.36
CA ASP A 200 -3.91 27.62 1.26
C ASP A 200 -5.22 27.98 0.55
N ASP A 201 -5.79 27.07 -0.26
CA ASP A 201 -7.04 27.34 -0.97
C ASP A 201 -8.24 27.26 -0.03
N PRO A 202 -9.03 28.34 0.07
CA PRO A 202 -10.24 28.30 0.89
C PRO A 202 -11.28 27.37 0.32
N ALA A 203 -11.85 26.51 1.16
CA ALA A 203 -12.78 25.45 0.74
C ALA A 203 -14.05 25.92 0.01
N ARG A 204 -14.56 27.11 0.32
CA ARG A 204 -15.70 27.76 -0.35
C ARG A 204 -16.93 26.85 -0.55
N GLY A 205 -17.14 25.90 0.39
CA GLY A 205 -18.24 24.93 0.32
C GLY A 205 -17.94 23.70 -0.53
N ASN A 206 -16.71 23.50 -0.97
CA ASN A 206 -16.27 22.25 -1.61
C ASN A 206 -15.86 21.22 -0.52
N GLY A 207 -16.66 20.16 -0.40
CA GLY A 207 -16.40 19.09 0.56
C GLY A 207 -15.08 18.35 0.30
N LEU A 208 -14.63 18.25 -0.96
CA LEU A 208 -13.34 17.67 -1.30
C LEU A 208 -12.21 18.46 -0.65
N VAL A 209 -12.20 19.79 -0.78
CA VAL A 209 -11.14 20.65 -0.21
C VAL A 209 -11.16 20.57 1.33
N ILE A 210 -12.36 20.57 1.95
CA ILE A 210 -12.49 20.44 3.42
C ILE A 210 -11.89 19.11 3.89
N LEU A 211 -12.24 18.01 3.23
CA LEU A 211 -11.76 16.68 3.56
C LEU A 211 -10.24 16.57 3.38
N VAL A 212 -9.74 17.06 2.25
CA VAL A 212 -8.32 16.95 1.88
C VAL A 212 -7.44 17.74 2.83
N HIS A 213 -7.86 18.91 3.34
CA HIS A 213 -7.10 19.65 4.35
C HIS A 213 -6.85 18.79 5.61
N GLN A 214 -7.86 18.09 6.08
CA GLN A 214 -7.73 17.22 7.25
C GLN A 214 -6.93 15.94 6.91
N LEU A 215 -7.11 15.40 5.72
CA LEU A 215 -6.38 14.22 5.26
C LEU A 215 -4.87 14.47 5.10
N ILE A 216 -4.48 15.64 4.57
CA ILE A 216 -3.07 16.06 4.49
C ILE A 216 -2.48 16.10 5.91
N ALA A 217 -3.14 16.78 6.85
CA ALA A 217 -2.66 16.89 8.23
C ALA A 217 -2.53 15.51 8.89
N ALA A 218 -3.52 14.63 8.74
CA ALA A 218 -3.48 13.29 9.31
C ALA A 218 -2.32 12.46 8.71
N LYS A 219 -2.11 12.53 7.40
CA LYS A 219 -0.99 11.83 6.75
C LYS A 219 0.37 12.40 7.15
N LEU A 220 0.50 13.71 7.34
CA LEU A 220 1.72 14.34 7.87
C LEU A 220 1.97 13.94 9.32
N ASN A 221 0.94 13.88 10.16
CA ASN A 221 1.04 13.39 11.54
C ASN A 221 1.57 11.95 11.59
N ILE A 222 1.02 11.07 10.77
CA ILE A 222 1.45 9.67 10.68
C ILE A 222 2.88 9.58 10.16
N ALA A 223 3.22 10.32 9.13
CA ALA A 223 4.58 10.38 8.61
C ALA A 223 5.58 10.94 9.64
N ASN A 224 5.11 11.81 10.55
CA ASN A 224 5.86 12.33 11.69
C ASN A 224 5.88 11.36 12.89
N GLY A 225 5.27 10.17 12.77
CA GLY A 225 5.33 9.09 13.75
C GLY A 225 4.15 8.99 14.71
N ALA A 226 3.07 9.72 14.49
CA ALA A 226 1.84 9.56 15.28
C ALA A 226 1.17 8.20 14.99
N ASP A 227 0.59 7.58 16.01
CA ASP A 227 -0.11 6.28 15.89
C ASP A 227 -1.36 6.41 15.00
N PRO A 228 -1.44 5.70 13.86
CA PRO A 228 -2.55 5.77 12.94
C PRO A 228 -3.79 4.96 13.36
N SER A 229 -3.72 4.12 14.40
CA SER A 229 -4.73 3.09 14.69
C SER A 229 -6.14 3.66 14.83
N ALA A 230 -6.28 4.86 15.38
CA ALA A 230 -7.59 5.51 15.58
C ALA A 230 -8.20 6.08 14.29
N VAL A 231 -7.41 6.27 13.22
CA VAL A 231 -7.81 7.04 12.03
C VAL A 231 -7.58 6.29 10.72
N GLN A 232 -6.92 5.14 10.76
CA GLN A 232 -6.53 4.40 9.55
C GLN A 232 -7.70 4.10 8.61
N GLN A 233 -8.84 3.66 9.16
CA GLN A 233 -10.01 3.36 8.33
C GLN A 233 -10.60 4.64 7.71
N ALA A 234 -10.58 5.75 8.43
CA ALA A 234 -11.06 7.03 7.91
C ALA A 234 -10.16 7.54 6.77
N ILE A 235 -8.83 7.38 6.89
CA ILE A 235 -7.87 7.72 5.82
C ILE A 235 -8.14 6.86 4.57
N THR A 236 -8.28 5.55 4.74
CA THR A 236 -8.58 4.65 3.62
C THR A 236 -9.90 5.02 2.95
N ASN A 237 -10.94 5.30 3.72
CA ASN A 237 -12.24 5.70 3.19
C ASN A 237 -12.18 7.07 2.49
N ALA A 238 -11.40 8.02 3.02
CA ALA A 238 -11.18 9.31 2.40
C ALA A 238 -10.46 9.17 1.05
N ASP A 239 -9.37 8.40 1.00
CA ASP A 239 -8.64 8.14 -0.25
C ASP A 239 -9.54 7.45 -1.29
N ASN A 240 -10.34 6.47 -0.88
CA ASN A 240 -11.29 5.80 -1.77
C ASN A 240 -12.37 6.75 -2.30
N MET A 241 -12.88 7.66 -1.45
CA MET A 241 -13.87 8.65 -1.84
C MET A 241 -13.31 9.70 -2.81
N ILE A 242 -12.06 10.14 -2.58
CA ILE A 242 -11.35 11.06 -3.48
C ILE A 242 -11.06 10.39 -4.82
N GLY A 243 -10.60 9.13 -4.81
CA GLY A 243 -10.32 8.35 -6.01
C GLY A 243 -9.38 9.08 -6.97
N VAL A 244 -9.86 9.37 -8.17
CA VAL A 244 -9.10 10.06 -9.24
C VAL A 244 -9.33 11.58 -9.29
N LEU A 245 -10.09 12.14 -8.35
CA LEU A 245 -10.37 13.58 -8.34
C LEU A 245 -9.10 14.36 -8.06
N VAL A 246 -8.83 15.38 -8.88
CA VAL A 246 -7.71 16.32 -8.67
C VAL A 246 -8.21 17.50 -7.86
N THR A 247 -7.59 17.70 -6.69
CA THR A 247 -8.02 18.70 -5.70
C THR A 247 -7.68 20.13 -6.16
N PRO A 248 -8.60 21.12 -6.00
CA PRO A 248 -8.28 22.53 -6.20
C PRO A 248 -7.16 23.01 -5.27
N PRO A 249 -6.31 23.99 -5.69
CA PRO A 249 -6.36 24.71 -6.94
C PRO A 249 -5.62 24.01 -8.10
N ILE A 250 -5.11 22.78 -7.89
CA ILE A 250 -4.37 22.03 -8.90
C ILE A 250 -5.32 21.51 -9.99
N GLY A 251 -6.53 21.13 -9.62
CA GLY A 251 -7.61 20.72 -10.51
C GLY A 251 -8.93 21.37 -10.15
N ASP A 252 -10.02 20.73 -10.58
CA ASP A 252 -11.38 21.21 -10.41
C ASP A 252 -12.30 20.19 -9.69
N GLY A 253 -11.72 19.25 -8.96
CA GLY A 253 -12.44 18.22 -8.23
C GLY A 253 -13.42 18.81 -7.21
N TYR A 254 -14.56 18.16 -7.08
CA TYR A 254 -15.61 18.58 -6.16
C TYR A 254 -16.30 17.38 -5.52
N LEU A 255 -16.59 17.50 -4.22
CA LEU A 255 -17.49 16.61 -3.48
C LEU A 255 -18.47 17.47 -2.68
N PRO A 256 -19.74 17.04 -2.57
CA PRO A 256 -20.71 17.71 -1.69
C PRO A 256 -20.24 17.59 -0.21
N PRO A 257 -20.30 18.66 0.61
CA PRO A 257 -19.94 18.61 2.02
C PRO A 257 -20.70 17.55 2.81
N ALA A 258 -21.95 17.28 2.45
CA ALA A 258 -22.76 16.25 3.10
C ALA A 258 -22.22 14.82 2.91
N GLN A 259 -21.37 14.57 1.92
CA GLN A 259 -20.75 13.27 1.69
C GLN A 259 -19.44 13.10 2.46
N THR A 260 -18.78 14.21 2.80
CA THR A 260 -17.44 14.21 3.40
C THR A 260 -17.46 14.47 4.91
N GLY A 261 -18.62 14.86 5.48
CA GLY A 261 -18.75 15.36 6.84
C GLY A 261 -18.18 14.41 7.90
N ASP A 262 -18.63 13.18 7.95
CA ASP A 262 -18.22 12.18 8.95
C ASP A 262 -16.72 11.88 8.89
N LEU A 263 -16.15 11.76 7.67
CA LEU A 263 -14.71 11.54 7.49
C LEU A 263 -13.90 12.76 7.90
N THR A 264 -14.38 13.95 7.55
CA THR A 264 -13.74 15.21 7.94
C THR A 264 -13.72 15.36 9.45
N GLU A 265 -14.82 15.06 10.15
CA GLU A 265 -14.92 15.11 11.59
C GLU A 265 -13.92 14.15 12.25
N THR A 266 -13.90 12.88 11.85
CA THR A 266 -12.97 11.88 12.38
C THR A 266 -11.51 12.29 12.19
N LEU A 267 -11.15 12.79 11.00
CA LEU A 267 -9.78 13.26 10.72
C LEU A 267 -9.45 14.52 11.54
N THR A 268 -10.42 15.41 11.76
CA THR A 268 -10.24 16.59 12.61
C THR A 268 -9.99 16.17 14.05
N GLU A 269 -10.81 15.28 14.61
CA GLU A 269 -10.64 14.77 15.97
C GLU A 269 -9.26 14.13 16.19
N TYR A 270 -8.74 13.43 15.20
CA TYR A 270 -7.39 12.87 15.23
C TYR A 270 -6.32 13.96 15.20
N ASN A 271 -6.41 14.92 14.29
CA ASN A 271 -5.45 16.01 14.15
C ASN A 271 -5.42 16.92 15.38
N GLU A 272 -6.57 17.10 16.04
CA GLU A 272 -6.74 17.87 17.28
C GLU A 272 -6.43 17.03 18.54
N GLY A 273 -6.08 15.74 18.36
CA GLY A 273 -5.73 14.84 19.47
C GLY A 273 -6.89 14.43 20.36
N THR A 274 -8.13 14.62 19.93
CA THR A 274 -9.33 14.15 20.65
C THR A 274 -9.42 12.63 20.62
N ILE A 275 -9.00 12.03 19.52
CA ILE A 275 -8.81 10.59 19.37
C ILE A 275 -7.34 10.30 19.00
N GLY A 276 -6.88 9.06 19.27
CA GLY A 276 -5.51 8.65 18.97
C GLY A 276 -4.50 9.10 20.04
N PRO A 277 -3.26 9.49 19.64
CA PRO A 277 -2.15 9.66 20.58
C PRO A 277 -2.19 10.98 21.39
N GLY A 278 -3.16 11.86 21.17
CA GLY A 278 -3.25 13.16 21.78
C GLY A 278 -2.54 14.28 21.00
N HIS A 279 -2.84 15.55 21.35
CA HIS A 279 -2.26 16.72 20.69
C HIS A 279 -0.86 17.04 21.22
N CYS A 280 0.05 17.45 20.32
CA CYS A 280 1.37 17.95 20.71
C CYS A 280 1.25 19.34 21.37
N ASN A 281 2.15 19.64 22.29
CA ASN A 281 2.30 21.00 22.78
C ASN A 281 3.05 21.81 21.70
N ASP A 282 2.40 22.84 21.17
CA ASP A 282 2.95 23.78 20.20
C ASP A 282 4.00 24.71 20.85
#